data_7c70ec0066489040b6d2d732af228e09
#
_entry.id   7c70ec0066489040b6d2d732af228e09
#
_cell.length_a   1.000
_cell.length_b   1.000
_cell.length_c   1.000
_cell.angle_alpha   90.00
_cell.angle_beta   90.00
_cell.angle_gamma   90.00
#
_symmetry.space_group_name_H-M   'P 1'
#
loop_
_entity.id
_entity.type
_entity.pdbx_description
1 polymer ?
#
loop_
_entity_poly.entity_id
_entity_poly.type
_entity_poly.pdbx_seq_one_letter_code
_entity_poly.pdbx_strand_id
1 'polypeptide(L)' 'MIKVFKTNISDRKSADRVIMMLEDGYPEFMITIDTEDCDNVLRVQGHSMFSAEGIMDSILIMGFVVEEMY' A
#
# COMPACT_ATOMS: atom_id res chain seq x y z
N MET A 1 -5.86 6.93 11.64
CA MET A 1 -6.67 6.09 10.77
C MET A 1 -5.79 5.07 10.05
N ILE A 2 -6.27 3.84 9.95
CA ILE A 2 -5.52 2.76 9.28
C ILE A 2 -6.40 2.16 8.19
N LYS A 3 -5.81 1.97 7.01
CA LYS A 3 -6.45 1.22 5.93
C LYS A 3 -5.58 0.04 5.55
N VAL A 4 -6.23 -1.07 5.23
CA VAL A 4 -5.56 -2.34 4.93
C VAL A 4 -6.00 -2.82 3.55
N PHE A 5 -5.03 -3.27 2.76
CA PHE A 5 -5.27 -3.71 1.39
C PHE A 5 -4.64 -5.07 1.14
N LYS A 6 -5.34 -5.88 0.35
CA LYS A 6 -4.80 -7.11 -0.18
C LYS A 6 -4.15 -6.79 -1.54
N THR A 7 -2.93 -7.31 -1.77
CA THR A 7 -2.20 -7.04 -3.01
C THR A 7 -1.58 -8.32 -3.56
N ASN A 8 -0.98 -8.19 -4.75
CA ASN A 8 -0.17 -9.26 -5.32
C ASN A 8 1.34 -8.93 -5.26
N ILE A 9 1.72 -8.01 -4.39
CA ILE A 9 3.13 -7.63 -4.20
C ILE A 9 3.81 -8.67 -3.33
N SER A 10 4.53 -9.61 -3.95
CA SER A 10 5.02 -10.80 -3.26
C SER A 10 6.52 -10.82 -2.99
N ASP A 11 7.28 -9.90 -3.57
CA ASP A 11 8.72 -9.85 -3.33
C ASP A 11 9.12 -8.55 -2.64
N ARG A 12 10.21 -8.62 -1.86
CA ARG A 12 10.65 -7.49 -1.04
C ARG A 12 11.08 -6.29 -1.89
N LYS A 13 11.70 -6.55 -3.02
CA LYS A 13 12.17 -5.48 -3.90
C LYS A 13 11.01 -4.66 -4.45
N SER A 14 9.96 -5.32 -4.93
CA SER A 14 8.76 -4.64 -5.41
C SER A 14 8.06 -3.90 -4.28
N ALA A 15 7.98 -4.54 -3.10
CA ALA A 15 7.37 -3.92 -1.93
C ALA A 15 8.09 -2.62 -1.55
N ASP A 16 9.42 -2.63 -1.54
CA ASP A 16 10.20 -1.44 -1.20
C ASP A 16 9.98 -0.32 -2.20
N ARG A 17 9.86 -0.64 -3.48
CA ARG A 17 9.57 0.34 -4.52
C ARG A 17 8.19 0.97 -4.34
N VAL A 18 7.19 0.16 -4.03
CA VAL A 18 5.83 0.64 -3.80
C VAL A 18 5.79 1.54 -2.56
N ILE A 19 6.44 1.12 -1.48
CA ILE A 19 6.50 1.91 -0.26
C ILE A 19 7.15 3.26 -0.53
N MET A 20 8.29 3.28 -1.25
CA MET A 20 8.99 4.50 -1.59
C MET A 20 8.11 5.45 -2.39
N MET A 21 7.40 4.94 -3.37
CA MET A 21 6.53 5.75 -4.21
C MET A 21 5.36 6.31 -3.41
N LEU A 22 4.75 5.50 -2.55
CA LEU A 22 3.65 5.97 -1.73
C LEU A 22 4.11 6.99 -0.69
N GLU A 23 5.28 6.78 -0.09
CA GLU A 23 5.83 7.74 0.88
C GLU A 23 6.18 9.08 0.23
N ASP A 24 6.61 9.04 -1.02
CA ASP A 24 6.89 10.26 -1.77
C ASP A 24 5.62 11.08 -2.01
N GLY A 25 4.52 10.42 -2.32
CA GLY A 25 3.22 11.07 -2.51
C GLY A 25 2.50 11.40 -1.21
N TYR A 26 2.76 10.64 -0.15
CA TYR A 26 2.10 10.76 1.14
C TYR A 26 3.12 10.69 2.28
N PRO A 27 3.97 11.72 2.43
CA PRO A 27 5.12 11.66 3.37
C PRO A 27 4.71 11.54 4.83
N GLU A 28 3.46 11.81 5.17
CA GLU A 28 2.96 11.72 6.54
C GLU A 28 2.50 10.31 6.92
N PHE A 29 2.39 9.42 5.94
CA PHE A 29 1.85 8.08 6.19
C PHE A 29 2.95 7.11 6.58
N MET A 30 2.59 6.18 7.46
CA MET A 30 3.39 5.00 7.74
C MET A 30 2.86 3.87 6.85
N ILE A 31 3.72 3.32 6.03
CA ILE A 31 3.33 2.32 5.03
C ILE A 31 4.19 1.08 5.20
N THR A 32 3.53 -0.07 5.32
CA THR A 32 4.21 -1.36 5.43
C THR A 32 3.54 -2.37 4.50
N ILE A 33 4.33 -3.31 3.99
CA ILE A 33 3.82 -4.43 3.19
C ILE A 33 4.40 -5.72 3.76
N ASP A 34 3.52 -6.66 4.08
CA ASP A 34 3.93 -7.98 4.55
C ASP A 34 3.95 -8.95 3.37
N THR A 35 5.15 -9.18 2.84
CA THR A 35 5.33 -10.06 1.68
C THR A 35 5.34 -11.53 2.04
N GLU A 36 5.39 -11.86 3.33
CA GLU A 36 5.33 -13.25 3.81
C GLU A 36 3.90 -13.72 4.03
N ASP A 37 2.96 -12.79 4.16
CA ASP A 37 1.54 -13.13 4.27
C ASP A 37 1.01 -13.57 2.91
N CYS A 38 0.13 -14.57 2.89
CA CYS A 38 -0.45 -15.07 1.65
C CYS A 38 -1.28 -14.01 0.90
N ASP A 39 -1.78 -13.02 1.61
CA ASP A 39 -2.55 -11.91 1.01
C ASP A 39 -1.68 -10.70 0.67
N ASN A 40 -0.38 -10.75 0.99
CA ASN A 40 0.56 -9.66 0.74
C ASN A 40 -0.02 -8.32 1.20
N VAL A 41 -0.31 -8.25 2.49
CA VAL A 41 -1.09 -7.14 3.07
C VAL A 41 -0.30 -5.84 3.07
N LEU A 42 -0.90 -4.81 2.49
CA LEU A 42 -0.41 -3.44 2.54
C LEU A 42 -1.18 -2.72 3.64
N ARG A 43 -0.47 -2.11 4.57
CA ARG A 43 -1.05 -1.32 5.65
C ARG A 43 -0.62 0.13 5.52
N VAL A 44 -1.58 1.03 5.53
CA VAL A 44 -1.34 2.48 5.45
C VAL A 44 -1.93 3.14 6.67
N GLN A 45 -1.10 3.83 7.43
CA GLN A 45 -1.52 4.54 8.65
C GLN A 45 -1.26 6.03 8.50
N GLY A 46 -2.28 6.84 8.74
CA GLY A 46 -2.19 8.30 8.68
C GLY A 46 -2.88 8.94 9.88
N HIS A 47 -2.60 10.23 10.09
CA HIS A 47 -3.15 10.97 11.23
C HIS A 47 -4.57 11.47 10.99
N SER A 48 -4.98 11.62 9.75
CA SER A 48 -6.29 12.11 9.38
C SER A 48 -6.94 11.18 8.37
N MET A 49 -8.20 11.40 8.07
CA MET A 49 -8.90 10.62 7.07
C MET A 49 -8.26 10.84 5.70
N PHE A 50 -8.12 9.77 4.95
CA PHE A 50 -7.57 9.82 3.60
C PHE A 50 -8.33 8.87 2.69
N SER A 51 -8.24 9.13 1.38
CA SER A 51 -8.96 8.33 0.39
C SER A 51 -8.17 7.07 0.04
N ALA A 52 -8.84 5.93 0.12
CA ALA A 52 -8.27 4.66 -0.33
C ALA A 52 -8.03 4.66 -1.84
N GLU A 53 -8.87 5.39 -2.59
CA GLU A 53 -8.79 5.40 -4.05
C GLU A 53 -7.45 5.94 -4.57
N GLY A 54 -6.93 6.99 -3.96
CA GLY A 54 -5.65 7.56 -4.37
C GLY A 54 -4.51 6.56 -4.20
N ILE A 55 -4.52 5.82 -3.11
CA ILE A 55 -3.52 4.79 -2.83
C ILE A 55 -3.66 3.64 -3.81
N MET A 56 -4.90 3.18 -4.03
CA MET A 56 -5.17 2.07 -4.94
C MET A 56 -4.76 2.44 -6.38
N ASP A 57 -5.07 3.65 -6.82
CA ASP A 57 -4.70 4.12 -8.15
C ASP A 57 -3.18 4.11 -8.34
N SER A 58 -2.43 4.55 -7.34
CA SER A 58 -0.97 4.55 -7.40
C SER A 58 -0.42 3.13 -7.59
N ILE A 59 -0.99 2.17 -6.87
CA ILE A 59 -0.56 0.77 -6.95
C ILE A 59 -0.91 0.17 -8.31
N LEU A 60 -2.11 0.46 -8.81
CA LEU A 60 -2.55 -0.02 -10.13
C LEU A 60 -1.66 0.54 -11.25
N ILE A 61 -1.29 1.81 -11.18
CA ILE A 61 -0.41 2.44 -12.16
C ILE A 61 0.96 1.75 -12.18
N MET A 62 1.42 1.26 -11.04
CA MET A 62 2.69 0.53 -10.96
C MET A 62 2.60 -0.89 -11.51
N GLY A 63 1.42 -1.36 -11.86
CA GLY A 63 1.22 -2.66 -12.45
C GLY A 63 0.83 -3.77 -11.49
N PHE A 64 0.45 -3.42 -10.26
CA PHE A 64 0.03 -4.41 -9.27
C PHE A 64 -1.49 -4.41 -9.09
N VAL A 65 -1.99 -5.48 -8.49
CA VAL A 65 -3.40 -5.63 -8.14
C VAL A 65 -3.57 -5.25 -6.68
N VAL A 66 -4.64 -4.54 -6.35
CA VAL A 66 -4.91 -4.08 -4.99
C VAL A 66 -6.41 -4.11 -4.72
N GLU A 67 -6.77 -4.52 -3.50
CA GLU A 67 -8.16 -4.59 -3.07
C GLU A 67 -8.23 -4.14 -1.61
N GLU A 68 -9.13 -3.21 -1.29
CA GLU A 68 -9.30 -2.76 0.07
C GLU A 68 -9.97 -3.85 0.90
N MET A 69 -9.40 -4.18 2.07
CA MET A 69 -9.92 -5.26 2.91
C MET A 69 -11.02 -4.79 3.86
N TYR A 70 -11.02 -3.54 4.24
CA TYR A 70 -12.03 -2.98 5.16
C TYR A 70 -12.51 -1.62 4.71
#